data_483deafc334b54e2cf1c79e73a8aa297
#
_entry.id   483deafc334b54e2cf1c79e73a8aa297
#
_cell.length_a   1.000
_cell.length_b   1.000
_cell.length_c   1.000
_cell.angle_alpha   90.00
_cell.angle_beta   90.00
_cell.angle_gamma   90.00
#
_symmetry.space_group_name_H-M   'P 1'
#
loop_
_entity.id
_entity.type
_entity.pdbx_description
1 polymer ?
#
loop_
_entity_poly.entity_id
_entity_poly.type
_entity_poly.pdbx_seq_one_letter_code
_entity_poly.pdbx_strand_id
1 'polypeptide(L)'
;TGGYVSRQQKYLLTLLCLLFLLMQGLGLVLLGERAVKQLYPLVIHVPLVLILILFMKKSVGVAIVSTCTAYLCCQPPRWGRIAVEALTQSTLAAELVYILLMPVMYYLLRRFFVAAAYNTMTSSTAALLLFGSLPVTYYIFDYATTIYSDALYSGIQALNEFLPTVLVTFYVLFLPAFHLQSQRRTDAEMQRSMLEVELEQSQSEMDSLHRLETQTAVYQHDMRHHLNMLDGLLSAGRPDEAAAYIKKVQADIEAITPRRLCEN
;
A
#
# COMPACT_ATOMS: atom_id res chain seq x y z
N THR A 1 13.73 5.52 -0.70
CA THR A 1 12.92 6.72 -0.97
C THR A 1 12.12 6.50 -2.24
N GLY A 2 10.84 6.12 -2.10
CA GLY A 2 9.92 5.87 -3.23
C GLY A 2 9.40 7.15 -3.90
N GLY A 3 10.11 8.29 -3.82
CA GLY A 3 9.72 9.55 -4.45
C GLY A 3 10.70 9.96 -5.55
N TYR A 4 10.19 10.61 -6.57
CA TYR A 4 11.01 11.24 -7.61
C TYR A 4 11.93 12.29 -6.98
N VAL A 5 13.22 11.98 -6.91
CA VAL A 5 14.26 12.89 -6.42
C VAL A 5 14.68 13.79 -7.57
N SER A 6 14.58 15.11 -7.42
CA SER A 6 15.04 16.05 -8.43
C SER A 6 16.56 15.90 -8.68
N ARG A 7 17.06 16.35 -9.84
CA ARG A 7 18.50 16.30 -10.12
C ARG A 7 19.33 17.00 -9.04
N GLN A 8 18.86 18.13 -8.55
CA GLN A 8 19.52 18.88 -7.48
C GLN A 8 19.58 18.10 -6.16
N GLN A 9 18.50 17.40 -5.79
CA GLN A 9 18.48 16.56 -4.61
C GLN A 9 19.44 15.36 -4.71
N LYS A 10 19.63 14.79 -5.92
CA LYS A 10 20.61 13.73 -6.15
C LYS A 10 22.03 14.21 -5.92
N TYR A 11 22.38 15.37 -6.47
CA TYR A 11 23.71 15.96 -6.25
C TYR A 11 23.97 16.28 -4.78
N LEU A 12 22.99 16.86 -4.09
CA LEU A 12 23.08 17.15 -2.66
C LEU A 12 23.29 15.88 -1.84
N LEU A 13 22.51 14.83 -2.11
CA LEU A 13 22.66 13.53 -1.44
C LEU A 13 24.03 12.91 -1.68
N THR A 14 24.54 12.96 -2.92
CA THR A 14 25.88 12.46 -3.24
C THR A 14 26.96 13.23 -2.49
N LEU A 15 26.85 14.58 -2.45
CA LEU A 15 27.78 15.43 -1.72
C LEU A 15 27.77 15.13 -0.21
N LEU A 16 26.57 14.94 0.36
CA LEU A 16 26.41 14.56 1.77
C LEU A 16 27.02 13.20 2.08
N CYS A 17 26.84 12.20 1.19
CA CYS A 17 27.46 10.89 1.35
C CYS A 17 29.00 10.99 1.34
N LEU A 18 29.57 11.80 0.44
CA LEU A 18 31.02 12.05 0.39
C LEU A 18 31.51 12.74 1.67
N LEU A 19 30.74 13.72 2.16
CA LEU A 19 31.07 14.41 3.41
C LEU A 19 31.07 13.45 4.60
N PHE A 20 30.08 12.57 4.70
CA PHE A 20 30.01 11.55 5.75
C PHE A 20 31.19 10.56 5.67
N LEU A 21 31.57 10.12 4.47
CA LEU A 21 32.74 9.27 4.27
C LEU A 21 34.06 9.97 4.73
N LEU A 22 34.22 11.23 4.38
CA LEU A 22 35.37 12.02 4.82
C LEU A 22 35.39 12.19 6.33
N MET A 23 34.25 12.52 6.96
CA MET A 23 34.14 12.61 8.42
C MET A 23 34.45 11.32 9.13
N GLN A 24 34.00 10.19 8.59
CA GLN A 24 34.32 8.87 9.15
C GLN A 24 35.81 8.52 9.03
N GLY A 25 36.40 8.75 7.84
CA GLY A 25 37.81 8.53 7.63
C GLY A 25 38.70 9.39 8.56
N LEU A 26 38.37 10.67 8.70
CA LEU A 26 39.06 11.57 9.62
C LEU A 26 38.86 11.16 11.08
N GLY A 27 37.63 10.80 11.47
CA GLY A 27 37.31 10.32 12.80
C GLY A 27 38.09 9.06 13.17
N LEU A 28 38.21 8.10 12.24
CA LEU A 28 38.96 6.86 12.44
C LEU A 28 40.42 7.14 12.74
N VAL A 29 41.04 8.08 12.01
CA VAL A 29 42.45 8.48 12.20
C VAL A 29 42.67 9.23 13.51
N LEU A 30 41.74 10.14 13.88
CA LEU A 30 41.91 11.01 15.06
C LEU A 30 41.44 10.38 16.38
N LEU A 31 40.34 9.65 16.37
CA LEU A 31 39.64 9.18 17.59
C LEU A 31 39.76 7.66 17.80
N GLY A 32 40.15 6.92 16.75
CA GLY A 32 40.19 5.47 16.77
C GLY A 32 38.84 4.79 16.57
N GLU A 33 38.89 3.51 16.31
CA GLU A 33 37.72 2.70 15.87
C GLU A 33 36.57 2.67 16.90
N ARG A 34 36.90 2.49 18.19
CA ARG A 34 35.89 2.37 19.26
C ARG A 34 35.12 3.69 19.45
N ALA A 35 35.81 4.83 19.48
CA ALA A 35 35.18 6.12 19.64
C ALA A 35 34.32 6.50 18.44
N VAL A 36 34.74 6.18 17.20
CA VAL A 36 33.95 6.39 15.99
C VAL A 36 32.68 5.57 16.02
N LYS A 37 32.72 4.29 16.41
CA LYS A 37 31.54 3.45 16.54
C LYS A 37 30.54 3.98 17.57
N GLN A 38 31.01 4.48 18.71
CA GLN A 38 30.16 5.06 19.75
C GLN A 38 29.51 6.38 19.32
N LEU A 39 30.25 7.22 18.58
CA LEU A 39 29.74 8.50 18.07
C LEU A 39 28.90 8.39 16.79
N TYR A 40 28.91 7.22 16.13
CA TYR A 40 28.24 7.00 14.85
C TYR A 40 26.75 7.38 14.84
N PRO A 41 25.93 7.07 15.87
CA PRO A 41 24.54 7.50 15.93
C PRO A 41 24.39 9.02 15.85
N LEU A 42 25.25 9.74 16.56
CA LEU A 42 25.18 11.20 16.65
C LEU A 42 25.68 11.85 15.35
N VAL A 43 26.78 11.34 14.78
CA VAL A 43 27.48 11.96 13.64
C VAL A 43 26.83 11.57 12.30
N ILE A 44 26.23 10.38 12.18
CA ILE A 44 25.68 9.88 10.92
C ILE A 44 24.15 9.73 10.99
N HIS A 45 23.61 9.01 11.98
CA HIS A 45 22.19 8.68 11.97
C HIS A 45 21.33 9.90 12.28
N VAL A 46 21.69 10.74 13.26
CA VAL A 46 20.92 11.95 13.58
C VAL A 46 20.91 12.93 12.40
N PRO A 47 22.05 13.31 11.77
CA PRO A 47 22.01 14.14 10.57
C PRO A 47 21.26 13.52 9.40
N LEU A 48 21.32 12.19 9.20
CA LEU A 48 20.56 11.51 8.17
C LEU A 48 19.06 11.64 8.40
N VAL A 49 18.58 11.44 9.63
CA VAL A 49 17.17 11.64 10.01
C VAL A 49 16.76 13.10 9.77
N LEU A 50 17.58 14.07 10.17
CA LEU A 50 17.32 15.49 9.93
C LEU A 50 17.22 15.82 8.43
N ILE A 51 18.10 15.25 7.61
CA ILE A 51 18.05 15.40 6.15
C ILE A 51 16.73 14.84 5.60
N LEU A 52 16.29 13.66 6.05
CA LEU A 52 15.02 13.08 5.62
C LEU A 52 13.82 13.95 6.00
N ILE A 53 13.84 14.58 7.16
CA ILE A 53 12.76 15.46 7.62
C ILE A 53 12.80 16.80 6.87
N LEU A 54 13.93 17.48 6.85
CA LEU A 54 14.04 18.86 6.35
C LEU A 54 14.05 18.94 4.82
N PHE A 55 14.85 18.10 4.16
CA PHE A 55 15.00 18.15 2.70
C PHE A 55 14.00 17.27 1.95
N MET A 56 13.67 16.10 2.49
CA MET A 56 12.73 15.17 1.84
C MET A 56 11.30 15.31 2.37
N LYS A 57 11.06 16.20 3.36
CA LYS A 57 9.74 16.48 3.95
C LYS A 57 9.02 15.21 4.41
N LYS A 58 9.78 14.25 4.96
CA LYS A 58 9.20 13.03 5.52
C LYS A 58 8.77 13.25 6.98
N SER A 59 7.75 12.53 7.44
CA SER A 59 7.37 12.57 8.84
C SER A 59 8.50 12.03 9.72
N VAL A 60 8.60 12.51 10.95
CA VAL A 60 9.65 12.11 11.91
C VAL A 60 9.68 10.59 12.10
N GLY A 61 8.50 9.97 12.27
CA GLY A 61 8.39 8.52 12.45
C GLY A 61 8.93 7.74 11.24
N VAL A 62 8.56 8.14 10.01
CA VAL A 62 9.06 7.50 8.78
C VAL A 62 10.58 7.69 8.65
N ALA A 63 11.13 8.85 9.00
CA ALA A 63 12.56 9.11 8.93
C ALA A 63 13.35 8.21 9.91
N ILE A 64 12.92 8.12 11.16
CA ILE A 64 13.53 7.25 12.18
C ILE A 64 13.46 5.78 11.78
N VAL A 65 12.26 5.29 11.44
CA VAL A 65 12.05 3.89 11.06
C VAL A 65 12.86 3.53 9.82
N SER A 66 12.91 4.41 8.81
CA SER A 66 13.72 4.19 7.60
C SER A 66 15.21 4.06 7.91
N THR A 67 15.74 4.90 8.81
CA THR A 67 17.16 4.87 9.22
C THR A 67 17.47 3.59 9.99
N CYS A 68 16.63 3.21 10.96
CA CYS A 68 16.79 1.98 11.71
C CYS A 68 16.66 0.74 10.80
N THR A 69 15.74 0.76 9.84
CA THR A 69 15.58 -0.32 8.84
C THR A 69 16.81 -0.45 7.94
N ALA A 70 17.37 0.68 7.48
CA ALA A 70 18.60 0.67 6.70
C ALA A 70 19.77 0.06 7.51
N TYR A 71 19.89 0.44 8.78
CA TYR A 71 20.89 -0.13 9.69
C TYR A 71 20.73 -1.65 9.83
N LEU A 72 19.51 -2.12 10.08
CA LEU A 72 19.19 -3.54 10.16
C LEU A 72 19.56 -4.28 8.87
N CYS A 73 19.26 -3.71 7.70
CA CYS A 73 19.56 -4.32 6.41
C CYS A 73 21.07 -4.35 6.06
N CYS A 74 21.92 -3.64 6.79
CA CYS A 74 23.37 -3.73 6.65
C CYS A 74 23.99 -4.90 7.43
N GLN A 75 23.23 -5.62 8.26
CA GLN A 75 23.76 -6.73 9.07
C GLN A 75 24.16 -7.97 8.24
N PRO A 76 23.40 -8.43 7.20
CA PRO A 76 23.81 -9.58 6.41
C PRO A 76 25.21 -9.46 5.75
N PRO A 77 25.58 -8.33 5.12
CA PRO A 77 26.95 -8.13 4.64
C PRO A 77 28.01 -8.20 5.74
N ARG A 78 27.73 -7.60 6.91
CA ARG A 78 28.64 -7.66 8.07
C ARG A 78 28.87 -9.09 8.54
N TRP A 79 27.78 -9.87 8.63
CA TRP A 79 27.89 -11.27 9.01
C TRP A 79 28.63 -12.11 7.96
N GLY A 80 28.43 -11.83 6.65
CA GLY A 80 29.18 -12.44 5.57
C GLY A 80 30.69 -12.21 5.71
N ARG A 81 31.11 -11.00 6.09
CA ARG A 81 32.50 -10.68 6.40
C ARG A 81 33.07 -11.55 7.51
N ILE A 82 32.34 -11.65 8.63
CA ILE A 82 32.78 -12.42 9.81
C ILE A 82 32.85 -13.91 9.50
N ALA A 83 31.87 -14.45 8.77
CA ALA A 83 31.88 -15.85 8.36
C ALA A 83 33.08 -16.18 7.48
N VAL A 84 33.41 -15.33 6.50
CA VAL A 84 34.58 -15.54 5.64
C VAL A 84 35.90 -15.40 6.43
N GLU A 85 36.00 -14.42 7.33
CA GLU A 85 37.15 -14.27 8.19
C GLU A 85 37.38 -15.51 9.06
N ALA A 86 36.31 -16.06 9.63
CA ALA A 86 36.39 -17.28 10.44
C ALA A 86 36.81 -18.52 9.63
N LEU A 87 36.37 -18.63 8.37
CA LEU A 87 36.67 -19.77 7.51
C LEU A 87 38.08 -19.68 6.87
N THR A 88 38.46 -18.48 6.43
CA THR A 88 39.67 -18.28 5.62
C THR A 88 40.85 -17.77 6.40
N GLN A 89 40.63 -17.29 7.64
CA GLN A 89 41.63 -16.63 8.50
C GLN A 89 42.30 -15.44 7.77
N SER A 90 41.61 -14.87 6.75
CA SER A 90 42.12 -13.77 5.92
C SER A 90 41.23 -12.56 6.05
N THR A 91 41.73 -11.49 6.63
CA THR A 91 41.05 -10.19 6.73
C THR A 91 40.82 -9.57 5.37
N LEU A 92 41.75 -9.75 4.41
CA LEU A 92 41.57 -9.24 3.05
C LEU A 92 40.40 -9.92 2.32
N ALA A 93 40.27 -11.24 2.44
CA ALA A 93 39.15 -11.96 1.83
C ALA A 93 37.81 -11.52 2.45
N ALA A 94 37.77 -11.32 3.76
CA ALA A 94 36.61 -10.84 4.48
C ALA A 94 36.15 -9.46 4.05
N GLU A 95 37.08 -8.50 3.90
CA GLU A 95 36.78 -7.15 3.44
C GLU A 95 36.31 -7.13 1.96
N LEU A 96 36.91 -7.92 1.09
CA LEU A 96 36.45 -8.07 -0.30
C LEU A 96 35.03 -8.60 -0.39
N VAL A 97 34.68 -9.60 0.40
CA VAL A 97 33.32 -10.15 0.46
C VAL A 97 32.33 -9.10 0.98
N TYR A 98 32.69 -8.33 2.00
CA TYR A 98 31.86 -7.23 2.51
C TYR A 98 31.57 -6.19 1.44
N ILE A 99 32.61 -5.72 0.73
CA ILE A 99 32.48 -4.73 -0.35
C ILE A 99 31.62 -5.26 -1.48
N LEU A 100 31.68 -6.56 -1.79
CA LEU A 100 30.91 -7.18 -2.85
C LEU A 100 29.44 -7.45 -2.44
N LEU A 101 29.20 -7.82 -1.20
CA LEU A 101 27.84 -8.06 -0.69
C LEU A 101 27.02 -6.78 -0.53
N MET A 102 27.63 -5.64 -0.25
CA MET A 102 26.91 -4.37 -0.08
C MET A 102 26.10 -3.94 -1.33
N PRO A 103 26.67 -3.87 -2.54
CA PRO A 103 25.88 -3.53 -3.73
C PRO A 103 24.85 -4.60 -4.08
N VAL A 104 25.12 -5.88 -3.82
CA VAL A 104 24.15 -6.97 -4.03
C VAL A 104 22.95 -6.77 -3.10
N MET A 105 23.20 -6.52 -1.82
CA MET A 105 22.13 -6.25 -0.84
C MET A 105 21.34 -5.00 -1.20
N TYR A 106 22.00 -3.92 -1.60
CA TYR A 106 21.34 -2.70 -2.08
C TYR A 106 20.41 -3.00 -3.27
N TYR A 107 20.87 -3.77 -4.26
CA TYR A 107 20.06 -4.15 -5.42
C TYR A 107 18.83 -4.97 -5.02
N LEU A 108 18.99 -5.98 -4.18
CA LEU A 108 17.90 -6.83 -3.69
C LEU A 108 16.85 -6.01 -2.90
N LEU A 109 17.31 -5.17 -1.99
CA LEU A 109 16.45 -4.30 -1.21
C LEU A 109 15.68 -3.32 -2.11
N ARG A 110 16.36 -2.69 -3.04
CA ARG A 110 15.73 -1.75 -3.98
C ARG A 110 14.67 -2.44 -4.85
N ARG A 111 14.93 -3.68 -5.28
CA ARG A 111 14.05 -4.41 -6.19
C ARG A 111 12.81 -4.99 -5.50
N PHE A 112 12.97 -5.52 -4.30
CA PHE A 112 11.92 -6.31 -3.64
C PHE A 112 11.36 -5.68 -2.37
N PHE A 113 12.14 -4.91 -1.63
CA PHE A 113 11.80 -4.48 -0.30
C PHE A 113 11.33 -3.02 -0.22
N VAL A 114 12.02 -2.08 -0.88
CA VAL A 114 11.83 -0.63 -0.67
C VAL A 114 10.39 -0.19 -0.95
N ALA A 115 9.77 -0.66 -2.03
CA ALA A 115 8.40 -0.27 -2.37
C ALA A 115 7.39 -0.76 -1.32
N ALA A 116 7.48 -2.04 -0.91
CA ALA A 116 6.61 -2.61 0.11
C ALA A 116 6.78 -1.92 1.47
N ALA A 117 8.03 -1.70 1.90
CA ALA A 117 8.35 -1.01 3.14
C ALA A 117 7.81 0.42 3.15
N TYR A 118 8.02 1.17 2.06
CA TYR A 118 7.53 2.54 1.96
C TYR A 118 6.01 2.62 2.02
N ASN A 119 5.31 1.78 1.27
CA ASN A 119 3.84 1.73 1.28
C ASN A 119 3.30 1.36 2.67
N THR A 120 3.91 0.39 3.35
CA THR A 120 3.52 0.01 4.71
C THR A 120 3.73 1.14 5.70
N MET A 121 4.90 1.81 5.67
CA MET A 121 5.21 2.92 6.58
C MET A 121 4.32 4.15 6.37
N THR A 122 3.75 4.33 5.17
CA THR A 122 2.92 5.49 4.83
C THR A 122 1.42 5.20 4.85
N SER A 123 1.00 3.95 5.03
CA SER A 123 -0.42 3.55 5.02
C SER A 123 -1.17 4.02 6.27
N SER A 124 -0.61 3.82 7.46
CA SER A 124 -1.21 4.27 8.72
C SER A 124 -0.15 4.39 9.84
N THR A 125 -0.48 5.14 10.90
CA THR A 125 0.39 5.25 12.08
C THR A 125 0.58 3.90 12.78
N ALA A 126 -0.45 3.08 12.83
CA ALA A 126 -0.37 1.74 13.41
C ALA A 126 0.57 0.84 12.59
N ALA A 127 0.48 0.87 11.25
CA ALA A 127 1.37 0.13 10.37
C ALA A 127 2.82 0.60 10.50
N LEU A 128 3.05 1.92 10.63
CA LEU A 128 4.38 2.48 10.87
C LEU A 128 4.99 1.98 12.18
N LEU A 129 4.21 1.99 13.28
CA LEU A 129 4.68 1.53 14.58
C LEU A 129 4.96 0.02 14.56
N LEU A 130 4.06 -0.76 13.96
CA LEU A 130 4.21 -2.21 13.88
C LEU A 130 5.44 -2.60 13.02
N PHE A 131 5.58 -1.96 11.85
CA PHE A 131 6.73 -2.16 10.97
C PHE A 131 8.03 -1.69 11.62
N GLY A 132 8.01 -0.53 12.29
CA GLY A 132 9.18 0.08 12.92
C GLY A 132 9.62 -0.58 14.21
N SER A 133 8.74 -1.35 14.87
CA SER A 133 9.04 -1.95 16.18
C SER A 133 10.30 -2.82 16.15
N LEU A 134 10.43 -3.70 15.18
CA LEU A 134 11.59 -4.59 15.06
C LEU A 134 12.90 -3.87 14.72
N PRO A 135 12.98 -2.99 13.68
CA PRO A 135 14.21 -2.25 13.39
C PRO A 135 14.66 -1.34 14.51
N VAL A 136 13.73 -0.64 15.17
CA VAL A 136 14.05 0.28 16.26
C VAL A 136 14.53 -0.48 17.49
N THR A 137 13.84 -1.55 17.88
CA THR A 137 14.24 -2.39 19.01
C THR A 137 15.61 -3.04 18.76
N TYR A 138 15.82 -3.55 17.53
CA TYR A 138 17.11 -4.11 17.15
C TYR A 138 18.24 -3.07 17.22
N TYR A 139 18.00 -1.87 16.70
CA TYR A 139 18.98 -0.78 16.72
C TYR A 139 19.40 -0.43 18.15
N ILE A 140 18.43 -0.27 19.05
CA ILE A 140 18.69 0.03 20.48
C ILE A 140 19.45 -1.12 21.13
N PHE A 141 19.02 -2.36 20.87
CA PHE A 141 19.64 -3.55 21.44
C PHE A 141 21.10 -3.72 20.98
N ASP A 142 21.35 -3.61 19.67
CA ASP A 142 22.71 -3.77 19.12
C ASP A 142 23.66 -2.70 19.66
N TYR A 143 23.24 -1.43 19.73
CA TYR A 143 24.05 -0.36 20.33
C TYR A 143 24.29 -0.57 21.83
N ALA A 144 23.26 -0.97 22.58
CA ALA A 144 23.39 -1.18 24.01
C ALA A 144 24.33 -2.34 24.36
N THR A 145 24.26 -3.42 23.57
CA THR A 145 24.97 -4.67 23.90
C THR A 145 26.34 -4.85 23.23
N THR A 146 26.51 -4.25 22.03
CA THR A 146 27.73 -4.47 21.24
C THR A 146 28.67 -3.26 21.27
N ILE A 147 28.11 -2.02 21.35
CA ILE A 147 28.91 -0.80 21.18
C ILE A 147 29.17 -0.11 22.51
N TYR A 148 28.16 -0.03 23.38
CA TYR A 148 28.31 0.62 24.69
C TYR A 148 28.66 -0.34 25.83
N SER A 149 28.42 -1.65 25.65
CA SER A 149 28.86 -2.68 26.59
C SER A 149 29.43 -3.87 25.82
N ASP A 150 30.39 -4.58 26.42
CA ASP A 150 30.94 -5.82 25.86
C ASP A 150 30.08 -7.04 26.29
N ALA A 151 28.80 -6.84 26.66
CA ALA A 151 27.96 -7.86 27.24
C ALA A 151 27.67 -9.06 26.30
N LEU A 152 27.59 -8.79 24.99
CA LEU A 152 27.37 -9.84 23.98
C LEU A 152 28.62 -10.64 23.64
N TYR A 153 29.82 -10.13 23.95
CA TYR A 153 31.09 -10.78 23.61
C TYR A 153 31.55 -11.77 24.65
N SER A 154 30.83 -11.94 25.76
CA SER A 154 31.12 -12.93 26.80
C SER A 154 30.73 -14.36 26.45
N GLY A 155 30.10 -14.58 25.27
CA GLY A 155 29.66 -15.89 24.78
C GLY A 155 30.26 -16.27 23.42
N ILE A 156 29.57 -17.18 22.69
CA ILE A 156 29.97 -17.57 21.32
C ILE A 156 29.64 -16.42 20.39
N GLN A 157 30.63 -15.59 20.03
CA GLN A 157 30.51 -14.41 19.22
C GLN A 157 29.80 -14.67 17.86
N ALA A 158 30.17 -15.79 17.20
CA ALA A 158 29.55 -16.17 15.92
C ALA A 158 28.03 -16.39 16.02
N LEU A 159 27.55 -16.97 17.13
CA LEU A 159 26.13 -17.23 17.35
C LEU A 159 25.35 -15.91 17.59
N ASN A 160 25.94 -15.02 18.38
CA ASN A 160 25.32 -13.73 18.70
C ASN A 160 25.18 -12.82 17.49
N GLU A 161 26.13 -12.92 16.55
CA GLU A 161 26.07 -12.15 15.31
C GLU A 161 25.22 -12.81 14.21
N PHE A 162 25.03 -14.15 14.26
CA PHE A 162 24.17 -14.88 13.33
C PHE A 162 22.69 -14.60 13.55
N LEU A 163 22.25 -14.49 14.80
CA LEU A 163 20.85 -14.32 15.16
C LEU A 163 20.22 -13.04 14.50
N PRO A 164 20.86 -11.87 14.53
CA PRO A 164 20.37 -10.70 13.82
C PRO A 164 20.22 -10.90 12.31
N THR A 165 21.13 -11.63 11.68
CA THR A 165 21.10 -11.91 10.25
C THR A 165 19.90 -12.78 9.88
N VAL A 166 19.58 -13.79 10.70
CA VAL A 166 18.38 -14.62 10.53
C VAL A 166 17.12 -13.77 10.66
N LEU A 167 17.03 -12.90 11.70
CA LEU A 167 15.90 -12.01 11.90
C LEU A 167 15.72 -11.05 10.71
N VAL A 168 16.82 -10.46 10.20
CA VAL A 168 16.77 -9.57 9.02
C VAL A 168 16.28 -10.33 7.80
N THR A 169 16.80 -11.53 7.57
CA THR A 169 16.40 -12.33 6.41
C THR A 169 14.92 -12.66 6.47
N PHE A 170 14.41 -13.10 7.62
CA PHE A 170 12.97 -13.31 7.82
C PHE A 170 12.16 -12.03 7.58
N TYR A 171 12.60 -10.91 8.14
CA TYR A 171 11.90 -9.64 8.00
C TYR A 171 11.84 -9.16 6.54
N VAL A 172 12.97 -9.25 5.83
CA VAL A 172 13.06 -8.84 4.42
C VAL A 172 12.23 -9.73 3.50
N LEU A 173 12.13 -11.01 3.79
CA LEU A 173 11.31 -11.96 3.01
C LEU A 173 9.83 -11.88 3.38
N PHE A 174 9.53 -11.81 4.68
CA PHE A 174 8.14 -11.80 5.17
C PHE A 174 7.37 -10.55 4.77
N LEU A 175 7.98 -9.38 4.86
CA LEU A 175 7.28 -8.13 4.64
C LEU A 175 6.72 -7.96 3.22
N PRO A 176 7.50 -8.18 2.13
CA PRO A 176 6.96 -8.13 0.77
C PRO A 176 5.88 -9.17 0.52
N ALA A 177 6.03 -10.38 1.06
CA ALA A 177 5.03 -11.44 0.95
C ALA A 177 3.72 -11.06 1.65
N PHE A 178 3.80 -10.54 2.87
CA PHE A 178 2.65 -10.05 3.62
C PHE A 178 1.96 -8.87 2.92
N HIS A 179 2.74 -7.91 2.41
CA HIS A 179 2.20 -6.77 1.67
C HIS A 179 1.45 -7.20 0.40
N LEU A 180 2.03 -8.10 -0.38
CA LEU A 180 1.41 -8.65 -1.57
C LEU A 180 0.10 -9.40 -1.24
N GLN A 181 0.09 -10.18 -0.16
CA GLN A 181 -1.10 -10.89 0.29
C GLN A 181 -2.19 -9.92 0.79
N SER A 182 -1.80 -8.87 1.51
CA SER A 182 -2.72 -7.81 1.97
C SER A 182 -3.35 -7.07 0.79
N GLN A 183 -2.56 -6.69 -0.21
CA GLN A 183 -3.08 -6.06 -1.44
C GLN A 183 -4.10 -6.95 -2.15
N ARG A 184 -3.78 -8.23 -2.34
CA ARG A 184 -4.72 -9.18 -2.98
C ARG A 184 -6.05 -9.30 -2.23
N ARG A 185 -6.03 -9.24 -0.90
CA ARG A 185 -7.26 -9.25 -0.09
C ARG A 185 -8.08 -7.98 -0.31
N THR A 186 -7.43 -6.81 -0.25
CA THR A 186 -8.10 -5.52 -0.48
C THR A 186 -8.69 -5.44 -1.89
N ASP A 187 -7.95 -5.90 -2.91
CA ASP A 187 -8.43 -5.93 -4.29
C ASP A 187 -9.62 -6.87 -4.46
N ALA A 188 -9.57 -8.04 -3.82
CA ALA A 188 -10.68 -9.00 -3.84
C ALA A 188 -11.93 -8.47 -3.11
N GLU A 189 -11.76 -7.77 -1.97
CA GLU A 189 -12.86 -7.13 -1.26
C GLU A 189 -13.47 -5.98 -2.09
N MET A 190 -12.65 -5.19 -2.77
CA MET A 190 -13.12 -4.13 -3.67
C MET A 190 -13.89 -4.69 -4.85
N GLN A 191 -13.39 -5.75 -5.50
CA GLN A 191 -14.08 -6.43 -6.59
C GLN A 191 -15.42 -7.01 -6.14
N ARG A 192 -15.46 -7.64 -4.97
CA ARG A 192 -16.69 -8.16 -4.39
C ARG A 192 -17.72 -7.06 -4.15
N SER A 193 -17.30 -5.92 -3.57
CA SER A 193 -18.17 -4.78 -3.35
C SER A 193 -18.71 -4.19 -4.65
N MET A 194 -17.91 -4.11 -5.72
CA MET A 194 -18.37 -3.68 -7.03
C MET A 194 -19.40 -4.63 -7.62
N LEU A 195 -19.18 -5.94 -7.53
CA LEU A 195 -20.13 -6.95 -8.00
C LEU A 195 -21.44 -6.93 -7.22
N GLU A 196 -21.40 -6.67 -5.92
CA GLU A 196 -22.62 -6.53 -5.09
C GLU A 196 -23.45 -5.32 -5.56
N VAL A 197 -22.83 -4.18 -5.84
CA VAL A 197 -23.52 -2.98 -6.38
C VAL A 197 -24.10 -3.24 -7.77
N GLU A 198 -23.35 -3.89 -8.66
CA GLU A 198 -23.80 -4.24 -10.01
C GLU A 198 -24.99 -5.22 -9.98
N LEU A 199 -24.97 -6.19 -9.06
CA LEU A 199 -26.07 -7.12 -8.85
C LEU A 199 -27.33 -6.39 -8.37
N GLU A 200 -27.19 -5.48 -7.42
CA GLU A 200 -28.29 -4.68 -6.87
C GLU A 200 -28.92 -3.78 -7.94
N GLN A 201 -28.10 -3.17 -8.79
CA GLN A 201 -28.55 -2.39 -9.94
C GLN A 201 -29.30 -3.27 -10.95
N SER A 202 -28.77 -4.43 -11.31
CA SER A 202 -29.39 -5.38 -12.23
C SER A 202 -30.74 -5.87 -11.71
N GLN A 203 -30.83 -6.16 -10.41
CA GLN A 203 -32.11 -6.52 -9.78
C GLN A 203 -33.14 -5.39 -9.87
N SER A 204 -32.73 -4.14 -9.61
CA SER A 204 -33.62 -2.98 -9.73
C SER A 204 -34.11 -2.75 -11.15
N GLU A 205 -33.25 -2.97 -12.15
CA GLU A 205 -33.64 -2.90 -13.57
C GLU A 205 -34.64 -4.00 -13.95
N MET A 206 -34.41 -5.24 -13.49
CA MET A 206 -35.35 -6.38 -13.67
C MET A 206 -36.70 -6.08 -13.06
N ASP A 207 -36.74 -5.57 -11.83
CA ASP A 207 -38.00 -5.21 -11.17
C ASP A 207 -38.75 -4.11 -11.93
N SER A 208 -38.01 -3.14 -12.48
CA SER A 208 -38.60 -2.07 -13.30
C SER A 208 -39.20 -2.63 -14.60
N LEU A 209 -38.49 -3.54 -15.26
CA LEU A 209 -38.99 -4.20 -16.48
C LEU A 209 -40.24 -5.04 -16.16
N HIS A 210 -40.25 -5.79 -15.07
CA HIS A 210 -41.38 -6.60 -14.66
C HIS A 210 -42.63 -5.77 -14.33
N ARG A 211 -42.44 -4.59 -13.72
CA ARG A 211 -43.50 -3.60 -13.51
C ARG A 211 -44.09 -3.10 -14.84
N LEU A 212 -43.22 -2.77 -15.81
CA LEU A 212 -43.63 -2.34 -17.15
C LEU A 212 -44.39 -3.43 -17.89
N GLU A 213 -43.94 -4.69 -17.85
CA GLU A 213 -44.64 -5.83 -18.42
C GLU A 213 -46.05 -5.99 -17.82
N THR A 214 -46.15 -5.92 -16.49
CA THR A 214 -47.42 -6.03 -15.78
C THR A 214 -48.37 -4.89 -16.17
N GLN A 215 -47.86 -3.65 -16.20
CA GLN A 215 -48.65 -2.49 -16.67
C GLN A 215 -49.11 -2.68 -18.11
N THR A 216 -48.23 -3.14 -19.00
CA THR A 216 -48.57 -3.36 -20.41
C THR A 216 -49.64 -4.44 -20.55
N ALA A 217 -49.58 -5.52 -19.78
CA ALA A 217 -50.59 -6.56 -19.77
C ALA A 217 -51.96 -6.04 -19.30
N VAL A 218 -52.01 -5.20 -18.27
CA VAL A 218 -53.21 -4.53 -17.80
C VAL A 218 -53.79 -3.63 -18.91
N TYR A 219 -52.91 -2.79 -19.52
CA TYR A 219 -53.36 -1.93 -20.65
C TYR A 219 -53.91 -2.71 -21.83
N GLN A 220 -53.32 -3.82 -22.20
CA GLN A 220 -53.81 -4.68 -23.29
C GLN A 220 -55.17 -5.31 -22.94
N HIS A 221 -55.36 -5.74 -21.71
CA HIS A 221 -56.63 -6.26 -21.23
C HIS A 221 -57.72 -5.18 -21.30
N ASP A 222 -57.47 -4.00 -20.78
CA ASP A 222 -58.44 -2.90 -20.73
C ASP A 222 -58.80 -2.42 -22.17
N MET A 223 -57.79 -2.29 -23.05
CA MET A 223 -58.01 -1.95 -24.45
C MET A 223 -58.87 -3.01 -25.14
N ARG A 224 -58.65 -4.27 -24.91
CA ARG A 224 -59.48 -5.36 -25.45
C ARG A 224 -60.94 -5.26 -24.94
N HIS A 225 -61.12 -4.91 -23.68
CA HIS A 225 -62.44 -4.69 -23.09
C HIS A 225 -63.16 -3.53 -23.74
N HIS A 226 -62.47 -2.38 -23.95
CA HIS A 226 -63.03 -1.23 -24.63
C HIS A 226 -63.43 -1.55 -26.09
N LEU A 227 -62.57 -2.27 -26.82
CA LEU A 227 -62.89 -2.67 -28.21
C LEU A 227 -64.09 -3.62 -28.30
N ASN A 228 -64.20 -4.61 -27.40
CA ASN A 228 -65.34 -5.54 -27.33
C ASN A 228 -66.65 -4.79 -27.02
N MET A 229 -66.61 -3.77 -26.14
CA MET A 229 -67.78 -2.94 -25.82
C MET A 229 -68.25 -2.15 -27.04
N LEU A 230 -67.32 -1.58 -27.78
CA LEU A 230 -67.59 -0.84 -29.01
C LEU A 230 -68.19 -1.73 -30.10
N ASP A 231 -67.60 -2.91 -30.29
CA ASP A 231 -68.11 -3.89 -31.27
C ASP A 231 -69.54 -4.34 -30.91
N GLY A 232 -69.84 -4.56 -29.64
CA GLY A 232 -71.17 -4.91 -29.15
C GLY A 232 -72.22 -3.82 -29.40
N LEU A 233 -71.85 -2.53 -29.17
CA LEU A 233 -72.74 -1.39 -29.42
C LEU A 233 -73.01 -1.19 -30.92
N LEU A 234 -72.00 -1.34 -31.75
CA LEU A 234 -72.11 -1.19 -33.21
C LEU A 234 -72.94 -2.37 -33.78
N SER A 235 -72.76 -3.58 -33.37
CA SER A 235 -73.48 -4.74 -33.76
C SER A 235 -74.94 -4.68 -33.33
N ALA A 236 -75.25 -4.00 -32.22
CA ALA A 236 -76.62 -3.75 -31.77
C ALA A 236 -77.32 -2.60 -32.49
N GLY A 237 -76.67 -1.94 -33.48
CA GLY A 237 -77.19 -0.82 -34.23
C GLY A 237 -77.29 0.49 -33.42
N ARG A 238 -76.44 0.69 -32.43
CA ARG A 238 -76.44 1.84 -31.51
C ARG A 238 -75.21 2.73 -31.71
N PRO A 239 -74.98 3.37 -32.90
CA PRO A 239 -73.77 4.10 -33.21
C PRO A 239 -73.60 5.36 -32.34
N ASP A 240 -74.68 6.04 -31.96
CA ASP A 240 -74.62 7.25 -31.12
C ASP A 240 -74.08 6.96 -29.73
N GLU A 241 -74.44 5.80 -29.16
CA GLU A 241 -73.93 5.37 -27.88
C GLU A 241 -72.46 4.92 -27.96
N ALA A 242 -72.03 4.31 -29.07
CA ALA A 242 -70.64 4.00 -29.32
C ALA A 242 -69.78 5.28 -29.40
N ALA A 243 -70.27 6.33 -30.09
CA ALA A 243 -69.60 7.62 -30.16
C ALA A 243 -69.51 8.33 -28.81
N ALA A 244 -70.55 8.27 -28.00
CA ALA A 244 -70.52 8.78 -26.61
C ALA A 244 -69.50 8.02 -25.72
N TYR A 245 -69.45 6.70 -25.87
CA TYR A 245 -68.47 5.88 -25.14
C TYR A 245 -67.03 6.19 -25.52
N ILE A 246 -66.70 6.39 -26.80
CA ILE A 246 -65.40 6.82 -27.26
C ILE A 246 -65.01 8.14 -26.62
N LYS A 247 -65.88 9.13 -26.59
CA LYS A 247 -65.60 10.45 -25.96
C LYS A 247 -65.33 10.30 -24.46
N LYS A 248 -66.05 9.40 -23.76
CA LYS A 248 -65.85 9.13 -22.37
C LYS A 248 -64.44 8.54 -22.13
N VAL A 249 -64.07 7.47 -22.89
CA VAL A 249 -62.77 6.83 -22.77
C VAL A 249 -61.63 7.80 -23.08
N GLN A 250 -61.80 8.67 -24.08
CA GLN A 250 -60.79 9.73 -24.38
C GLN A 250 -60.62 10.70 -23.20
N ALA A 251 -61.72 11.14 -22.60
CA ALA A 251 -61.66 12.04 -21.44
C ALA A 251 -60.99 11.36 -20.23
N ASP A 252 -61.27 10.07 -19.99
CA ASP A 252 -60.65 9.28 -18.94
C ASP A 252 -59.12 9.12 -19.17
N ILE A 253 -58.68 8.89 -20.41
CA ILE A 253 -57.25 8.83 -20.76
C ILE A 253 -56.54 10.17 -20.55
N GLU A 254 -57.20 11.29 -20.98
CA GLU A 254 -56.65 12.64 -20.80
C GLU A 254 -56.55 13.02 -19.31
N ALA A 255 -57.47 12.58 -18.47
CA ALA A 255 -57.44 12.80 -17.03
C ALA A 255 -56.33 12.01 -16.31
N ILE A 256 -55.96 10.84 -16.84
CA ILE A 256 -54.91 9.96 -16.28
C ILE A 256 -53.53 10.38 -16.76
N THR A 257 -53.42 11.05 -17.91
CA THR A 257 -52.12 11.50 -18.45
C THR A 257 -51.53 12.61 -17.54
N PRO A 258 -50.49 12.32 -16.74
CA PRO A 258 -49.95 13.35 -15.88
C PRO A 258 -49.36 14.47 -16.76
N ARG A 259 -49.66 15.73 -16.45
CA ARG A 259 -49.12 16.95 -17.04
C ARG A 259 -47.57 17.09 -16.86
N ARG A 260 -46.83 15.99 -16.83
CA ARG A 260 -45.39 15.96 -16.59
C ARG A 260 -44.59 15.49 -17.80
N LEU A 261 -44.85 16.05 -18.95
CA LEU A 261 -43.95 15.93 -20.11
C LEU A 261 -43.73 17.33 -20.67
N CYS A 262 -43.05 18.20 -19.99
CA CYS A 262 -42.37 19.41 -20.46
C CYS A 262 -42.04 20.31 -19.27
N GLU A 263 -41.06 19.93 -18.48
CA GLU A 263 -40.18 20.87 -17.79
C GLU A 263 -38.77 20.30 -17.87
N ASN A 264 -38.07 20.80 -18.89
CA ASN A 264 -36.60 20.80 -18.88
C ASN A 264 -36.12 21.90 -17.97
#